data_e43de42f79a3f44096db4c9f3f09e8a9
#
_entry.id   e43de42f79a3f44096db4c9f3f09e8a9
#
_cell.length_a   1.000
_cell.length_b   1.000
_cell.length_c   1.000
_cell.angle_alpha   90.00
_cell.angle_beta   90.00
_cell.angle_gamma   90.00
#
_symmetry.space_group_name_H-M   'P 1'
#
loop_
_entity.id
_entity.type
_entity.pdbx_description
1 polymer ?
#
loop_
_entity_poly.entity_id
_entity_poly.type
_entity_poly.pdbx_seq_one_letter_code
_entity_poly.pdbx_strand_id
1 'polypeptide(L)'
;MKYSIIITYYQGYNILCTALELLHKSLKARKDVEIIVVNDNPQTSIHKIENLDPFQRLRVVDMEKNGGYSLACNKGVAIARGDYVILMDCDIFVTQNWLDGLEAVLMKYPNAGCISSTILDLECESTVHWGMSVLDVDIIKPFRGWKLPIEKIPEIHEFPMITSGCMLVSRNLYEQIHGMDPVFLNGYCDLDFSFKCRQAGYKLYATTKSIVYHRGKVAGAVRLLGEGDPKAMFFAKWFKDSVFPTNGCEFFVNLLRLNGFSAPEECLYLNFSRSLSREKYKEALKHYYRLHISEELDLKYAPVPCLLEDFLSWNYAALRMPIIYFTDNINQLRNNSHWYYHRKGSGDLLLDRNGNVVWTDDLINT
;
A
#
# COMPACT_ATOMS: atom_id res chain seq x y z
N MET A 1 26.21 10.46 -11.36
CA MET A 1 25.17 10.52 -10.30
C MET A 1 24.38 9.23 -10.39
N LYS A 2 24.26 8.48 -9.30
CA LYS A 2 23.53 7.21 -9.34
C LYS A 2 22.04 7.41 -8.98
N TYR A 3 21.76 8.28 -8.01
CA TYR A 3 20.40 8.50 -7.51
C TYR A 3 20.00 9.97 -7.54
N SER A 4 18.77 10.26 -7.94
CA SER A 4 18.09 11.53 -7.76
C SER A 4 16.86 11.32 -6.87
N ILE A 5 16.85 11.92 -5.68
CA ILE A 5 15.70 11.88 -4.77
C ILE A 5 14.80 13.05 -5.12
N ILE A 6 13.58 12.75 -5.53
CA ILE A 6 12.58 13.74 -5.95
C ILE A 6 11.56 13.86 -4.81
N ILE A 7 11.54 14.99 -4.14
CA ILE A 7 10.62 15.30 -3.05
C ILE A 7 9.58 16.28 -3.54
N THR A 8 8.32 15.93 -3.51
CA THR A 8 7.22 16.85 -3.86
C THR A 8 6.75 17.58 -2.62
N TYR A 9 6.63 18.90 -2.71
CA TYR A 9 6.22 19.75 -1.60
C TYR A 9 5.06 20.68 -1.99
N TYR A 10 4.05 20.75 -1.14
CA TYR A 10 2.97 21.73 -1.25
C TYR A 10 2.85 22.59 0.00
N GLN A 11 2.91 21.99 1.19
CA GLN A 11 2.83 22.67 2.48
C GLN A 11 3.54 21.85 3.59
N GLY A 12 3.65 22.40 4.80
CA GLY A 12 4.31 21.72 5.91
C GLY A 12 5.82 21.98 5.98
N TYR A 13 6.24 23.26 5.84
CA TYR A 13 7.64 23.67 5.78
C TYR A 13 8.51 23.06 6.88
N ASN A 14 8.09 23.13 8.15
CA ASN A 14 8.86 22.56 9.26
C ASN A 14 9.01 21.04 9.17
N ILE A 15 8.00 20.35 8.63
CA ILE A 15 8.04 18.89 8.43
C ILE A 15 9.05 18.56 7.34
N LEU A 16 9.02 19.29 6.22
CA LEU A 16 10.02 19.15 5.16
C LEU A 16 11.45 19.40 5.70
N CYS A 17 11.67 20.43 6.51
CA CYS A 17 12.98 20.68 7.12
C CYS A 17 13.47 19.51 7.96
N THR A 18 12.60 18.93 8.81
CA THR A 18 12.92 17.75 9.62
C THR A 18 13.22 16.53 8.72
N ALA A 19 12.42 16.30 7.67
CA ALA A 19 12.65 15.21 6.73
C ALA A 19 14.00 15.35 6.02
N LEU A 20 14.35 16.56 5.58
CA LEU A 20 15.63 16.86 4.94
C LEU A 20 16.82 16.66 5.89
N GLU A 21 16.70 17.07 7.15
CA GLU A 21 17.74 16.85 8.16
C GLU A 21 18.03 15.34 8.35
N LEU A 22 17.00 14.53 8.51
CA LEU A 22 17.14 13.08 8.62
C LEU A 22 17.73 12.46 7.35
N LEU A 23 17.29 12.94 6.18
CA LEU A 23 17.79 12.51 4.88
C LEU A 23 19.27 12.83 4.73
N HIS A 24 19.71 14.06 5.02
CA HIS A 24 21.12 14.44 4.98
C HIS A 24 21.99 13.63 5.93
N LYS A 25 21.48 13.34 7.13
CA LYS A 25 22.15 12.52 8.12
C LYS A 25 22.33 11.09 7.64
N SER A 26 21.29 10.48 7.05
CA SER A 26 21.36 9.11 6.53
C SER A 26 22.27 8.97 5.31
N LEU A 27 22.39 10.02 4.51
CA LEU A 27 23.18 10.06 3.27
C LEU A 27 24.57 10.69 3.45
N LYS A 28 25.05 10.91 4.69
CA LYS A 28 26.31 11.63 4.95
C LYS A 28 27.50 11.05 4.20
N ALA A 29 27.61 9.73 4.10
CA ALA A 29 28.70 9.03 3.43
C ALA A 29 28.53 8.92 1.89
N ARG A 30 27.36 9.25 1.35
CA ARG A 30 27.02 9.09 -0.07
C ARG A 30 27.44 10.34 -0.86
N LYS A 31 28.12 10.12 -2.00
CA LYS A 31 28.52 11.18 -2.95
C LYS A 31 27.79 11.09 -4.29
N ASP A 32 27.03 10.04 -4.47
CA ASP A 32 26.35 9.67 -5.72
C ASP A 32 24.86 10.00 -5.73
N VAL A 33 24.40 10.87 -4.79
CA VAL A 33 23.02 11.26 -4.60
C VAL A 33 22.84 12.76 -4.78
N GLU A 34 21.81 13.18 -5.52
CA GLU A 34 21.27 14.54 -5.52
C GLU A 34 19.85 14.55 -4.95
N ILE A 35 19.41 15.69 -4.43
CA ILE A 35 18.09 15.90 -3.87
C ILE A 35 17.42 17.04 -4.65
N ILE A 36 16.22 16.82 -5.14
CA ILE A 36 15.43 17.81 -5.87
C ILE A 36 14.10 17.96 -5.15
N VAL A 37 13.87 19.10 -4.55
CA VAL A 37 12.56 19.44 -3.96
C VAL A 37 11.75 20.20 -4.99
N VAL A 38 10.63 19.67 -5.41
CA VAL A 38 9.71 20.32 -6.33
C VAL A 38 8.63 21.01 -5.51
N ASN A 39 8.66 22.34 -5.53
CA ASN A 39 7.69 23.18 -4.85
C ASN A 39 6.43 23.34 -5.72
N ASP A 40 5.38 22.64 -5.38
CA ASP A 40 4.08 22.68 -6.06
C ASP A 40 3.14 23.76 -5.50
N ASN A 41 3.67 24.62 -4.62
CA ASN A 41 2.96 25.78 -4.08
C ASN A 41 3.59 27.09 -4.58
N PRO A 42 3.10 27.67 -5.68
CA PRO A 42 3.68 28.89 -6.26
C PRO A 42 3.54 30.14 -5.39
N GLN A 43 2.71 30.07 -4.34
CA GLN A 43 2.49 31.19 -3.41
C GLN A 43 3.52 31.23 -2.28
N THR A 44 4.34 30.19 -2.14
CA THR A 44 5.28 30.05 -1.02
C THR A 44 6.68 29.74 -1.53
N SER A 45 7.65 30.63 -1.27
CA SER A 45 9.05 30.34 -1.56
C SER A 45 9.65 29.46 -0.45
N ILE A 46 10.33 28.39 -0.84
CA ILE A 46 11.03 27.49 0.07
C ILE A 46 12.54 27.38 -0.21
N HIS A 47 13.11 28.21 -1.07
CA HIS A 47 14.53 28.16 -1.45
C HIS A 47 15.50 28.26 -0.28
N LYS A 48 15.07 28.79 0.86
CA LYS A 48 15.90 28.81 2.09
C LYS A 48 16.33 27.42 2.56
N ILE A 49 15.61 26.34 2.17
CA ILE A 49 16.00 24.97 2.52
C ILE A 49 17.31 24.55 1.85
N GLU A 50 17.72 25.14 0.75
CA GLU A 50 19.00 24.85 0.09
C GLU A 50 20.19 25.16 1.00
N ASN A 51 20.03 26.12 1.91
CA ASN A 51 21.03 26.44 2.92
C ASN A 51 21.12 25.42 4.06
N LEU A 52 20.15 24.51 4.15
CA LEU A 52 20.17 23.43 5.14
C LEU A 52 21.00 22.21 4.67
N ASP A 53 21.42 22.19 3.39
CA ASP A 53 22.24 21.09 2.87
C ASP A 53 23.74 21.38 3.00
N PRO A 54 24.43 20.73 3.96
CA PRO A 54 25.86 20.93 4.15
C PRO A 54 26.71 20.35 3.01
N PHE A 55 26.12 19.60 2.09
CA PHE A 55 26.80 18.89 1.01
C PHE A 55 26.52 19.48 -0.38
N GLN A 56 25.72 20.52 -0.46
CA GLN A 56 25.33 21.20 -1.71
C GLN A 56 24.73 20.25 -2.78
N ARG A 57 23.93 19.30 -2.34
CA ARG A 57 23.26 18.30 -3.20
C ARG A 57 21.80 18.62 -3.45
N LEU A 58 21.24 19.52 -2.63
CA LEU A 58 19.84 19.93 -2.67
C LEU A 58 19.66 21.10 -3.64
N ARG A 59 18.62 21.03 -4.45
CA ARG A 59 18.10 22.14 -5.21
C ARG A 59 16.58 22.18 -5.16
N VAL A 60 16.03 23.37 -5.18
CA VAL A 60 14.58 23.62 -5.22
C VAL A 60 14.20 24.00 -6.66
N VAL A 61 13.04 23.51 -7.08
CA VAL A 61 12.43 23.84 -8.38
C VAL A 61 10.97 24.17 -8.15
N ASP A 62 10.58 25.39 -8.55
CA ASP A 62 9.20 25.83 -8.41
C ASP A 62 8.34 25.38 -9.60
N MET A 63 7.09 25.00 -9.32
CA MET A 63 6.04 24.87 -10.30
C MET A 63 5.40 26.26 -10.56
N GLU A 64 5.00 26.54 -11.79
CA GLU A 64 4.31 27.79 -12.13
C GLU A 64 2.90 27.87 -11.52
N LYS A 65 2.27 26.72 -11.35
CA LYS A 65 0.96 26.55 -10.71
C LYS A 65 0.91 25.21 -9.98
N ASN A 66 -0.01 25.06 -9.06
CA ASN A 66 -0.27 23.76 -8.43
C ASN A 66 -0.63 22.74 -9.53
N GLY A 67 0.24 21.77 -9.71
CA GLY A 67 0.10 20.70 -10.70
C GLY A 67 -0.28 19.36 -10.10
N GLY A 68 -0.29 19.27 -8.77
CA GLY A 68 -0.47 18.03 -8.04
C GLY A 68 0.77 17.12 -8.10
N TYR A 69 0.66 16.01 -7.38
CA TYR A 69 1.76 15.08 -7.17
C TYR A 69 2.37 14.56 -8.47
N SER A 70 1.53 14.16 -9.43
CA SER A 70 2.00 13.57 -10.70
C SER A 70 2.85 14.53 -11.52
N LEU A 71 2.40 15.76 -11.71
CA LEU A 71 3.17 16.76 -12.47
C LEU A 71 4.42 17.22 -11.72
N ALA A 72 4.36 17.33 -10.39
CA ALA A 72 5.53 17.65 -9.58
C ALA A 72 6.60 16.55 -9.69
N CYS A 73 6.22 15.27 -9.60
CA CYS A 73 7.14 14.15 -9.85
C CYS A 73 7.75 14.21 -11.25
N ASN A 74 6.93 14.38 -12.30
CA ASN A 74 7.41 14.46 -13.67
C ASN A 74 8.38 15.63 -13.87
N LYS A 75 8.11 16.80 -13.28
CA LYS A 75 9.01 17.95 -13.31
C LYS A 75 10.36 17.66 -12.67
N GLY A 76 10.34 17.02 -11.51
CA GLY A 76 11.56 16.63 -10.79
C GLY A 76 12.39 15.62 -11.58
N VAL A 77 11.75 14.59 -12.14
CA VAL A 77 12.43 13.56 -12.93
C VAL A 77 13.01 14.13 -14.23
N ALA A 78 12.33 15.04 -14.88
CA ALA A 78 12.81 15.67 -16.12
C ALA A 78 14.15 16.40 -15.98
N ILE A 79 14.51 16.85 -14.77
CA ILE A 79 15.78 17.53 -14.49
C ILE A 79 16.76 16.66 -13.69
N ALA A 80 16.36 15.43 -13.35
CA ALA A 80 17.19 14.48 -12.61
C ALA A 80 18.39 14.03 -13.45
N ARG A 81 19.54 13.83 -12.78
CA ARG A 81 20.79 13.38 -13.39
C ARG A 81 21.16 11.96 -12.99
N GLY A 82 20.45 11.38 -12.03
CA GLY A 82 20.66 10.02 -11.58
C GLY A 82 20.15 8.97 -12.58
N ASP A 83 20.79 7.81 -12.59
CA ASP A 83 20.33 6.66 -13.37
C ASP A 83 19.04 6.08 -12.76
N TYR A 84 18.88 6.24 -11.46
CA TYR A 84 17.70 5.89 -10.70
C TYR A 84 17.09 7.13 -10.06
N VAL A 85 15.77 7.18 -10.01
CA VAL A 85 15.03 8.19 -9.28
C VAL A 85 14.32 7.58 -8.09
N ILE A 86 14.26 8.31 -7.00
CA ILE A 86 13.53 7.93 -5.79
C ILE A 86 12.46 8.98 -5.58
N LEU A 87 11.19 8.62 -5.81
CA LEU A 87 10.08 9.48 -5.48
C LEU A 87 9.82 9.41 -3.99
N MET A 88 9.61 10.56 -3.35
CA MET A 88 9.44 10.66 -1.91
C MET A 88 8.48 11.77 -1.52
N ASP A 89 7.56 11.49 -0.60
CA ASP A 89 6.70 12.53 -0.03
C ASP A 89 7.51 13.41 0.95
N CYS A 90 7.15 14.68 1.07
CA CYS A 90 7.87 15.65 1.91
C CYS A 90 7.75 15.39 3.42
N ASP A 91 6.91 14.46 3.83
CA ASP A 91 6.67 14.05 5.21
C ASP A 91 7.11 12.61 5.50
N ILE A 92 8.01 12.09 4.68
CA ILE A 92 8.70 10.83 4.90
C ILE A 92 9.97 11.05 5.73
N PHE A 93 10.09 10.33 6.81
CA PHE A 93 11.26 10.33 7.71
C PHE A 93 12.02 9.01 7.55
N VAL A 94 13.22 9.11 7.00
CA VAL A 94 14.03 7.96 6.67
C VAL A 94 14.81 7.40 7.87
N THR A 95 15.05 6.09 7.87
CA THR A 95 15.96 5.41 8.80
C THR A 95 17.40 5.39 8.26
N GLN A 96 18.37 4.90 9.06
CA GLN A 96 19.79 4.96 8.71
C GLN A 96 20.14 4.24 7.37
N ASN A 97 19.61 3.06 7.13
CA ASN A 97 20.01 2.19 6.01
C ASN A 97 18.88 2.01 4.97
N TRP A 98 17.95 2.96 4.91
CA TRP A 98 16.79 2.84 4.04
C TRP A 98 17.16 2.67 2.54
N LEU A 99 18.15 3.42 2.06
CA LEU A 99 18.60 3.36 0.67
C LEU A 99 19.31 2.06 0.35
N ASP A 100 20.16 1.58 1.26
CA ASP A 100 20.86 0.29 1.11
C ASP A 100 19.87 -0.88 1.02
N GLY A 101 18.74 -0.77 1.73
CA GLY A 101 17.64 -1.72 1.65
C GLY A 101 16.98 -1.77 0.26
N LEU A 102 16.81 -0.63 -0.40
CA LEU A 102 16.31 -0.56 -1.78
C LEU A 102 17.35 -1.09 -2.78
N GLU A 103 18.62 -0.73 -2.60
CA GLU A 103 19.73 -1.24 -3.43
C GLU A 103 19.86 -2.76 -3.37
N ALA A 104 19.68 -3.37 -2.21
CA ALA A 104 19.73 -4.81 -2.05
C ALA A 104 18.67 -5.54 -2.90
N VAL A 105 17.47 -4.95 -3.07
CA VAL A 105 16.44 -5.50 -3.95
C VAL A 105 16.86 -5.37 -5.40
N LEU A 106 17.38 -4.20 -5.80
CA LEU A 106 17.82 -3.94 -7.17
C LEU A 106 18.93 -4.91 -7.61
N MET A 107 19.88 -5.22 -6.70
CA MET A 107 20.93 -6.19 -6.97
C MET A 107 20.40 -7.62 -7.10
N LYS A 108 19.41 -7.98 -6.30
CA LYS A 108 18.83 -9.34 -6.27
C LYS A 108 17.91 -9.61 -7.44
N TYR A 109 17.18 -8.58 -7.91
CA TYR A 109 16.17 -8.68 -8.96
C TYR A 109 16.45 -7.69 -10.10
N PRO A 110 17.27 -8.06 -11.10
CA PRO A 110 17.68 -7.15 -12.18
C PRO A 110 16.52 -6.62 -13.04
N ASN A 111 15.38 -7.32 -13.06
CA ASN A 111 14.15 -6.90 -13.75
C ASN A 111 13.13 -6.23 -12.82
N ALA A 112 13.56 -5.76 -11.65
CA ALA A 112 12.73 -4.93 -10.81
C ALA A 112 12.43 -3.61 -11.51
N GLY A 113 11.15 -3.33 -11.74
CA GLY A 113 10.69 -2.05 -12.29
C GLY A 113 10.69 -0.98 -11.21
N CYS A 114 9.95 -1.24 -10.14
CA CYS A 114 9.87 -0.33 -9.01
C CYS A 114 10.07 -1.08 -7.70
N ILE A 115 10.65 -0.39 -6.74
CA ILE A 115 10.93 -0.92 -5.41
C ILE A 115 10.47 0.11 -4.38
N SER A 116 9.53 -0.24 -3.49
CA SER A 116 9.11 0.65 -2.41
C SER A 116 9.67 0.24 -1.06
N SER A 117 9.96 1.25 -0.24
CA SER A 117 10.16 1.06 1.18
C SER A 117 8.88 0.59 1.86
N THR A 118 9.02 -0.12 2.97
CA THR A 118 7.94 -0.28 3.92
C THR A 118 7.71 1.04 4.64
N ILE A 119 6.48 1.52 4.64
CA ILE A 119 6.11 2.79 5.27
C ILE A 119 5.30 2.51 6.52
N LEU A 120 5.80 2.96 7.67
CA LEU A 120 5.12 2.88 8.97
C LEU A 120 4.61 4.26 9.38
N ASP A 121 3.59 4.28 10.22
CA ASP A 121 3.13 5.51 10.87
C ASP A 121 4.14 5.97 11.92
N LEU A 122 4.41 7.27 11.96
CA LEU A 122 5.42 7.83 12.86
C LEU A 122 5.04 7.75 14.35
N GLU A 123 3.74 7.80 14.66
CA GLU A 123 3.26 7.89 16.04
C GLU A 123 3.03 6.51 16.67
N CYS A 124 2.46 5.57 15.91
CA CYS A 124 2.05 4.26 16.41
C CYS A 124 2.78 3.07 15.79
N GLU A 125 3.75 3.32 14.90
CA GLU A 125 4.50 2.29 14.18
C GLU A 125 3.64 1.25 13.43
N SER A 126 2.36 1.58 13.23
CA SER A 126 1.49 0.74 12.42
C SER A 126 1.82 0.86 10.93
N THR A 127 1.50 -0.17 10.17
CA THR A 127 1.75 -0.19 8.73
C THR A 127 0.87 0.82 8.00
N VAL A 128 1.49 1.74 7.26
CA VAL A 128 0.81 2.61 6.30
C VAL A 128 0.79 1.96 4.93
N HIS A 129 1.96 1.47 4.47
CA HIS A 129 2.12 0.76 3.21
C HIS A 129 3.19 -0.34 3.28
N TRP A 130 2.82 -1.54 2.85
CA TRP A 130 3.71 -2.65 2.53
C TRP A 130 3.17 -3.37 1.29
N GLY A 131 3.25 -2.67 0.13
CA GLY A 131 2.63 -3.11 -1.09
C GLY A 131 1.11 -2.94 -1.12
N MET A 132 0.53 -3.19 -2.28
CA MET A 132 -0.92 -3.09 -2.52
C MET A 132 -1.37 -4.12 -3.54
N SER A 133 -2.66 -4.47 -3.52
CA SER A 133 -3.31 -5.31 -4.51
C SER A 133 -4.72 -4.80 -4.81
N VAL A 134 -5.28 -5.30 -5.90
CA VAL A 134 -6.69 -5.08 -6.21
C VAL A 134 -7.49 -6.29 -5.74
N LEU A 135 -8.57 -6.01 -5.06
CA LEU A 135 -9.53 -6.99 -4.63
C LEU A 135 -10.90 -6.54 -5.12
N ASP A 136 -11.39 -7.18 -6.20
CA ASP A 136 -12.59 -6.74 -6.91
C ASP A 136 -12.44 -5.28 -7.39
N VAL A 137 -13.28 -4.38 -6.93
CA VAL A 137 -13.23 -2.94 -7.24
C VAL A 137 -12.60 -2.10 -6.11
N ASP A 138 -11.78 -2.72 -5.28
CA ASP A 138 -11.15 -2.04 -4.14
C ASP A 138 -9.63 -2.30 -4.08
N ILE A 139 -8.92 -1.40 -3.41
CA ILE A 139 -7.48 -1.50 -3.20
C ILE A 139 -7.19 -2.02 -1.81
N ILE A 140 -6.51 -3.17 -1.75
CA ILE A 140 -6.07 -3.76 -0.50
C ILE A 140 -4.67 -3.28 -0.17
N LYS A 141 -4.49 -2.87 1.07
CA LYS A 141 -3.20 -2.53 1.69
C LYS A 141 -2.96 -3.47 2.86
N PRO A 142 -2.14 -4.52 2.68
CA PRO A 142 -1.90 -5.51 3.74
C PRO A 142 -1.40 -4.85 5.01
N PHE A 143 -1.88 -5.31 6.15
CA PHE A 143 -1.52 -4.83 7.50
C PHE A 143 -1.77 -3.35 7.79
N ARG A 144 -2.44 -2.62 6.91
CA ARG A 144 -2.69 -1.19 7.14
C ARG A 144 -3.39 -0.95 8.48
N GLY A 145 -2.77 -0.10 9.32
CA GLY A 145 -3.24 0.20 10.67
C GLY A 145 -2.84 -0.85 11.73
N TRP A 146 -2.11 -1.88 11.34
CA TRP A 146 -1.63 -2.95 12.21
C TRP A 146 -0.10 -2.97 12.25
N LYS A 147 0.46 -3.57 13.29
CA LYS A 147 1.91 -3.80 13.36
C LYS A 147 2.31 -4.84 12.31
N LEU A 148 3.28 -4.48 11.48
CA LEU A 148 3.80 -5.40 10.47
C LEU A 148 4.55 -6.56 11.14
N PRO A 149 4.20 -7.83 10.88
CA PRO A 149 4.87 -8.98 11.46
C PRO A 149 6.18 -9.28 10.72
N ILE A 150 7.17 -8.39 10.83
CA ILE A 150 8.44 -8.40 10.05
C ILE A 150 9.15 -9.76 10.12
N GLU A 151 9.09 -10.43 11.27
CA GLU A 151 9.74 -11.74 11.46
C GLU A 151 9.05 -12.90 10.71
N LYS A 152 7.80 -12.70 10.30
CA LYS A 152 6.97 -13.74 9.68
C LYS A 152 6.78 -13.53 8.18
N ILE A 153 7.18 -12.39 7.65
CA ILE A 153 7.01 -12.03 6.23
C ILE A 153 8.34 -12.04 5.50
N PRO A 154 8.38 -12.27 4.18
CA PRO A 154 9.59 -12.16 3.40
C PRO A 154 10.15 -10.74 3.46
N GLU A 155 11.47 -10.61 3.61
CA GLU A 155 12.14 -9.30 3.55
C GLU A 155 11.88 -8.54 2.24
N ILE A 156 11.68 -9.26 1.15
CA ILE A 156 11.37 -8.73 -0.18
C ILE A 156 10.19 -9.49 -0.73
N HIS A 157 9.13 -8.79 -1.08
CA HIS A 157 7.92 -9.39 -1.62
C HIS A 157 7.47 -8.69 -2.90
N GLU A 158 7.08 -9.49 -3.91
CA GLU A 158 6.52 -9.00 -5.16
C GLU A 158 5.05 -8.62 -4.95
N PHE A 159 4.68 -7.41 -5.38
CA PHE A 159 3.31 -6.93 -5.33
C PHE A 159 2.82 -6.50 -6.71
N PRO A 160 1.51 -6.60 -6.98
CA PRO A 160 0.93 -6.06 -8.20
C PRO A 160 0.98 -4.52 -8.25
N MET A 161 1.03 -3.86 -7.09
CA MET A 161 1.12 -2.41 -6.96
C MET A 161 1.92 -2.02 -5.72
N ILE A 162 2.59 -0.88 -5.77
CA ILE A 162 3.35 -0.28 -4.66
C ILE A 162 3.07 1.21 -4.59
N THR A 163 3.36 1.81 -3.43
CA THR A 163 3.20 3.27 -3.24
C THR A 163 4.44 4.02 -3.70
N SER A 164 4.23 5.24 -4.16
CA SER A 164 5.30 6.18 -4.51
C SER A 164 5.78 7.05 -3.33
N GLY A 165 5.22 6.90 -2.14
CA GLY A 165 5.63 7.68 -0.96
C GLY A 165 7.12 7.55 -0.60
N CYS A 166 7.75 6.42 -0.93
CA CYS A 166 9.21 6.22 -1.01
C CYS A 166 9.50 5.08 -1.98
N MET A 167 9.71 5.40 -3.26
CA MET A 167 9.80 4.42 -4.35
C MET A 167 11.00 4.69 -5.25
N LEU A 168 11.83 3.67 -5.44
CA LEU A 168 12.93 3.67 -6.38
C LEU A 168 12.48 3.07 -7.73
N VAL A 169 12.86 3.73 -8.82
CA VAL A 169 12.65 3.29 -10.20
C VAL A 169 13.83 3.73 -11.07
N SER A 170 14.18 2.98 -12.11
CA SER A 170 15.16 3.48 -13.07
C SER A 170 14.59 4.66 -13.85
N ARG A 171 15.40 5.71 -14.08
CA ARG A 171 14.96 6.88 -14.85
C ARG A 171 14.58 6.50 -16.28
N ASN A 172 15.31 5.59 -16.89
CA ASN A 172 14.99 5.06 -18.22
C ASN A 172 13.59 4.41 -18.28
N LEU A 173 13.24 3.57 -17.31
CA LEU A 173 11.89 3.00 -17.23
C LEU A 173 10.83 4.07 -17.03
N TYR A 174 11.08 5.02 -16.11
CA TYR A 174 10.15 6.12 -15.86
C TYR A 174 9.84 6.91 -17.13
N GLU A 175 10.87 7.24 -17.93
CA GLU A 175 10.74 7.92 -19.22
C GLU A 175 10.05 7.03 -20.27
N GLN A 176 10.43 5.75 -20.37
CA GLN A 176 9.85 4.78 -21.31
C GLN A 176 8.34 4.64 -21.15
N ILE A 177 7.84 4.65 -19.93
CA ILE A 177 6.41 4.52 -19.64
C ILE A 177 5.69 5.88 -19.52
N HIS A 178 6.36 6.97 -19.94
CA HIS A 178 5.84 8.35 -19.93
C HIS A 178 5.47 8.89 -18.54
N GLY A 179 6.25 8.50 -17.52
CA GLY A 179 6.11 9.03 -16.16
C GLY A 179 4.75 8.78 -15.52
N MET A 180 4.41 9.60 -14.55
CA MET A 180 3.09 9.61 -13.91
C MET A 180 2.04 10.30 -14.79
N ASP A 181 0.83 9.75 -14.84
CA ASP A 181 -0.27 10.31 -15.63
C ASP A 181 -0.87 11.53 -14.91
N PRO A 182 -0.82 12.73 -15.51
CA PRO A 182 -1.32 13.95 -14.88
C PRO A 182 -2.83 13.95 -14.59
N VAL A 183 -3.58 13.04 -15.17
CA VAL A 183 -5.02 12.89 -14.89
C VAL A 183 -5.26 12.51 -13.42
N PHE A 184 -4.27 11.84 -12.80
CA PHE A 184 -4.28 11.49 -11.38
C PHE A 184 -3.50 12.54 -10.59
N LEU A 185 -4.14 13.63 -10.18
CA LEU A 185 -3.48 14.76 -9.51
C LEU A 185 -2.84 14.36 -8.17
N ASN A 186 -3.61 13.80 -7.25
CA ASN A 186 -3.21 13.54 -5.86
C ASN A 186 -3.69 12.19 -5.31
N GLY A 187 -3.87 11.20 -6.15
CA GLY A 187 -4.29 9.86 -5.72
C GLY A 187 -4.39 8.93 -6.91
N TYR A 188 -4.19 7.64 -6.67
CA TYR A 188 -4.15 6.60 -7.69
C TYR A 188 -3.02 6.75 -8.75
N CYS A 189 -2.20 7.77 -8.67
CA CYS A 189 -1.07 7.97 -9.58
C CYS A 189 0.01 6.88 -9.44
N ASP A 190 0.30 6.45 -8.22
CA ASP A 190 1.20 5.34 -7.91
C ASP A 190 0.65 3.99 -8.37
N LEU A 191 -0.66 3.81 -8.27
CA LEU A 191 -1.34 2.63 -8.78
C LEU A 191 -1.29 2.58 -10.32
N ASP A 192 -1.64 3.68 -10.97
CA ASP A 192 -1.53 3.81 -12.43
C ASP A 192 -0.11 3.55 -12.91
N PHE A 193 0.87 4.15 -12.24
CA PHE A 193 2.29 3.97 -12.54
C PHE A 193 2.72 2.51 -12.36
N SER A 194 2.28 1.85 -11.29
CA SER A 194 2.52 0.43 -11.05
C SER A 194 2.02 -0.44 -12.20
N PHE A 195 0.83 -0.13 -12.71
CA PHE A 195 0.25 -0.87 -13.83
C PHE A 195 0.99 -0.65 -15.14
N LYS A 196 1.41 0.58 -15.42
CA LYS A 196 2.25 0.91 -16.58
C LYS A 196 3.59 0.15 -16.54
N CYS A 197 4.23 0.06 -15.37
CA CYS A 197 5.44 -0.75 -15.19
C CYS A 197 5.20 -2.23 -15.51
N ARG A 198 4.10 -2.80 -14.99
CA ARG A 198 3.74 -4.20 -15.24
C ARG A 198 3.39 -4.45 -16.72
N GLN A 199 2.68 -3.54 -17.35
CA GLN A 199 2.39 -3.61 -18.79
C GLN A 199 3.67 -3.61 -19.64
N ALA A 200 4.71 -2.90 -19.17
CA ALA A 200 6.04 -2.93 -19.76
C ALA A 200 6.87 -4.18 -19.41
N GLY A 201 6.29 -5.17 -18.69
CA GLY A 201 6.92 -6.46 -18.38
C GLY A 201 7.77 -6.46 -17.10
N TYR A 202 7.73 -5.40 -16.30
CA TYR A 202 8.51 -5.30 -15.07
C TYR A 202 7.75 -5.77 -13.84
N LYS A 203 8.50 -6.23 -12.84
CA LYS A 203 8.01 -6.64 -11.53
C LYS A 203 8.17 -5.53 -10.50
N LEU A 204 7.30 -5.52 -9.50
CA LEU A 204 7.28 -4.51 -8.46
C LEU A 204 7.52 -5.17 -7.10
N TYR A 205 8.35 -4.55 -6.26
CA TYR A 205 8.72 -5.12 -4.98
C TYR A 205 8.53 -4.12 -3.85
N ALA A 206 8.11 -4.61 -2.68
CA ALA A 206 8.25 -3.89 -1.42
C ALA A 206 9.26 -4.63 -0.53
N THR A 207 9.98 -3.88 0.32
CA THR A 207 11.00 -4.50 1.17
C THR A 207 10.99 -3.95 2.59
N THR A 208 11.11 -4.87 3.57
CA THR A 208 11.32 -4.53 4.98
C THR A 208 12.78 -4.21 5.31
N LYS A 209 13.70 -4.40 4.36
CA LYS A 209 15.09 -3.90 4.47
C LYS A 209 15.17 -2.38 4.40
N SER A 210 14.16 -1.74 3.82
CA SER A 210 14.01 -0.29 3.77
C SER A 210 12.74 0.10 4.50
N ILE A 211 12.89 0.63 5.71
CA ILE A 211 11.79 1.12 6.53
C ILE A 211 11.89 2.64 6.61
N VAL A 212 10.78 3.31 6.36
CA VAL A 212 10.62 4.75 6.52
C VAL A 212 9.34 5.05 7.29
N TYR A 213 9.28 6.22 7.92
CA TYR A 213 8.12 6.65 8.69
C TYR A 213 7.38 7.77 7.98
N HIS A 214 6.08 7.74 8.03
CA HIS A 214 5.20 8.74 7.42
C HIS A 214 4.50 9.53 8.51
N ARG A 215 4.65 10.87 8.47
CA ARG A 215 3.96 11.75 9.43
C ARG A 215 2.46 11.83 9.11
N GLY A 216 2.12 11.85 7.82
CA GLY A 216 0.76 11.90 7.33
C GLY A 216 0.02 13.20 7.59
N LYS A 217 -1.14 13.35 6.91
CA LYS A 217 -2.09 14.48 7.08
C LYS A 217 -1.53 15.87 6.76
N VAL A 218 -0.34 15.97 6.17
CA VAL A 218 0.31 17.26 5.87
C VAL A 218 -0.39 17.99 4.73
N ALA A 219 -0.83 17.29 3.70
CA ALA A 219 -1.47 17.89 2.52
C ALA A 219 -2.89 18.44 2.78
N GLY A 220 -3.54 18.07 3.89
CA GLY A 220 -4.86 18.57 4.26
C GLY A 220 -5.94 18.36 3.20
N ALA A 221 -6.91 19.29 3.14
CA ALA A 221 -8.05 19.24 2.22
C ALA A 221 -7.67 19.43 0.73
N VAL A 222 -6.48 19.97 0.44
CA VAL A 222 -5.99 20.16 -0.93
C VAL A 222 -5.88 18.84 -1.69
N ARG A 223 -5.68 17.75 -0.97
CA ARG A 223 -5.68 16.39 -1.54
C ARG A 223 -7.00 15.99 -2.20
N LEU A 224 -8.08 16.68 -1.84
CA LEU A 224 -9.43 16.44 -2.37
C LEU A 224 -9.78 17.36 -3.56
N LEU A 225 -8.91 18.32 -3.87
CA LEU A 225 -9.10 19.26 -4.98
C LEU A 225 -8.63 18.58 -6.27
N GLY A 226 -9.49 17.82 -6.90
CA GLY A 226 -9.30 17.23 -8.22
C GLY A 226 -10.64 17.17 -8.95
N GLU A 227 -10.64 17.35 -10.26
CA GLU A 227 -11.81 17.08 -11.07
C GLU A 227 -11.98 15.56 -11.22
N GLY A 228 -13.13 15.04 -10.78
CA GLY A 228 -13.51 13.65 -10.91
C GLY A 228 -13.12 12.76 -9.69
N ASP A 229 -13.52 11.50 -9.77
CA ASP A 229 -13.19 10.47 -8.81
C ASP A 229 -11.98 9.67 -9.31
N PRO A 230 -10.77 9.84 -8.72
CA PRO A 230 -9.57 9.13 -9.17
C PRO A 230 -9.72 7.61 -9.11
N LYS A 231 -10.54 7.09 -8.19
CA LYS A 231 -10.85 5.67 -8.10
C LYS A 231 -11.62 5.20 -9.33
N ALA A 232 -12.72 5.87 -9.65
CA ALA A 232 -13.53 5.55 -10.83
C ALA A 232 -12.72 5.66 -12.12
N MET A 233 -11.88 6.70 -12.24
CA MET A 233 -11.01 6.91 -13.41
C MET A 233 -9.98 5.79 -13.56
N PHE A 234 -9.35 5.36 -12.45
CA PHE A 234 -8.38 4.26 -12.43
C PHE A 234 -9.04 2.95 -12.87
N PHE A 235 -10.17 2.60 -12.30
CA PHE A 235 -10.89 1.39 -12.65
C PHE A 235 -11.42 1.43 -14.09
N ALA A 236 -11.92 2.58 -14.57
CA ALA A 236 -12.32 2.75 -15.97
C ALA A 236 -11.17 2.60 -16.95
N LYS A 237 -9.97 3.10 -16.61
CA LYS A 237 -8.77 2.99 -17.44
C LYS A 237 -8.28 1.56 -17.56
N TRP A 238 -8.20 0.83 -16.45
CA TRP A 238 -7.48 -0.43 -16.38
C TRP A 238 -8.36 -1.68 -16.38
N PHE A 239 -9.65 -1.57 -16.08
CA PHE A 239 -10.56 -2.72 -15.99
C PHE A 239 -11.53 -2.85 -17.16
N LYS A 240 -11.44 -1.94 -18.13
CA LYS A 240 -12.34 -1.92 -19.29
C LYS A 240 -12.22 -3.15 -20.20
N ASP A 241 -11.03 -3.75 -20.27
CA ASP A 241 -10.70 -4.79 -21.25
C ASP A 241 -10.29 -6.12 -20.63
N SER A 242 -10.71 -6.44 -19.42
CA SER A 242 -10.42 -7.72 -18.72
C SER A 242 -8.93 -8.16 -18.72
N VAL A 243 -8.00 -7.27 -19.00
CA VAL A 243 -6.56 -7.51 -19.09
C VAL A 243 -5.90 -7.65 -17.73
N PHE A 244 -6.68 -7.52 -16.67
CA PHE A 244 -6.17 -7.74 -15.32
C PHE A 244 -6.15 -9.23 -15.00
N PRO A 245 -4.97 -9.83 -14.90
CA PRO A 245 -4.84 -10.94 -14.01
C PRO A 245 -5.06 -10.36 -12.62
N THR A 246 -6.30 -10.29 -12.18
CA THR A 246 -6.62 -10.11 -10.78
C THR A 246 -6.17 -11.37 -10.08
N ASN A 247 -4.87 -11.51 -9.85
CA ASN A 247 -4.34 -12.45 -8.88
C ASN A 247 -4.66 -11.95 -7.46
N GLY A 248 -5.77 -11.20 -7.32
CA GLY A 248 -6.29 -10.82 -6.02
C GLY A 248 -6.49 -12.05 -5.14
N CYS A 249 -6.90 -13.15 -5.73
CA CYS A 249 -7.05 -14.41 -5.01
C CYS A 249 -5.72 -15.04 -4.65
N GLU A 250 -4.75 -15.06 -5.55
CA GLU A 250 -3.40 -15.55 -5.25
C GLU A 250 -2.71 -14.67 -4.23
N PHE A 251 -2.86 -13.36 -4.36
CA PHE A 251 -2.38 -12.40 -3.37
C PHE A 251 -3.03 -12.67 -2.00
N PHE A 252 -4.33 -12.89 -1.97
CA PHE A 252 -5.07 -13.20 -0.76
C PHE A 252 -4.61 -14.50 -0.09
N VAL A 253 -4.44 -15.56 -0.87
CA VAL A 253 -3.90 -16.84 -0.37
C VAL A 253 -2.47 -16.67 0.15
N ASN A 254 -1.64 -15.90 -0.55
CA ASN A 254 -0.29 -15.57 -0.09
C ASN A 254 -0.31 -14.72 1.18
N LEU A 255 -1.26 -13.80 1.31
CA LEU A 255 -1.46 -13.03 2.53
C LEU A 255 -1.76 -13.94 3.73
N LEU A 256 -2.64 -14.92 3.56
CA LEU A 256 -2.92 -15.92 4.59
C LEU A 256 -1.65 -16.67 5.00
N ARG A 257 -0.85 -17.11 4.03
CA ARG A 257 0.42 -17.82 4.28
C ARG A 257 1.44 -16.92 5.01
N LEU A 258 1.54 -15.66 4.62
CA LEU A 258 2.47 -14.70 5.21
C LEU A 258 2.16 -14.39 6.68
N ASN A 259 0.91 -14.51 7.08
CA ASN A 259 0.51 -14.32 8.47
C ASN A 259 0.80 -15.54 9.37
N GLY A 260 1.53 -16.53 8.87
CA GLY A 260 1.88 -17.74 9.63
C GLY A 260 0.68 -18.68 9.84
N PHE A 261 -0.39 -18.41 9.06
CA PHE A 261 -1.47 -19.35 8.97
C PHE A 261 -1.07 -20.48 8.04
N SER A 262 -0.77 -21.61 8.61
CA SER A 262 -1.18 -22.83 7.95
C SER A 262 -2.71 -22.77 7.95
N ALA A 263 -3.31 -22.18 6.92
CA ALA A 263 -4.73 -22.33 6.74
C ALA A 263 -4.98 -23.84 6.73
N PRO A 264 -5.89 -24.33 7.55
CA PRO A 264 -6.20 -25.74 7.55
C PRO A 264 -6.60 -26.15 6.15
N GLU A 265 -6.27 -27.38 5.77
CA GLU A 265 -6.62 -27.90 4.45
C GLU A 265 -8.12 -27.80 4.15
N GLU A 266 -8.94 -27.79 5.21
CA GLU A 266 -10.39 -27.62 5.13
C GLU A 266 -10.84 -26.50 6.06
N CYS A 267 -11.58 -25.52 5.52
CA CYS A 267 -12.23 -24.48 6.30
C CYS A 267 -13.54 -24.02 5.67
N LEU A 268 -14.42 -23.44 6.48
CA LEU A 268 -15.63 -22.80 6.02
C LEU A 268 -15.30 -21.34 5.69
N TYR A 269 -15.79 -20.85 4.56
CA TYR A 269 -15.66 -19.48 4.14
C TYR A 269 -16.98 -18.74 4.25
N LEU A 270 -16.99 -17.63 4.99
CA LEU A 270 -18.15 -16.76 5.17
C LEU A 270 -17.81 -15.33 4.72
N ASN A 271 -18.58 -14.83 3.76
CA ASN A 271 -18.42 -13.49 3.23
C ASN A 271 -19.50 -12.55 3.77
N PHE A 272 -19.12 -11.68 4.71
CA PHE A 272 -19.97 -10.62 5.25
C PHE A 272 -19.74 -9.27 4.55
N SER A 273 -18.87 -9.21 3.52
CA SER A 273 -18.58 -8.01 2.79
C SER A 273 -19.57 -7.80 1.64
N ARG A 274 -19.99 -6.54 1.44
CA ARG A 274 -20.81 -6.14 0.30
C ARG A 274 -20.00 -5.82 -0.95
N SER A 275 -18.68 -5.62 -0.78
CA SER A 275 -17.77 -5.14 -1.83
C SER A 275 -17.01 -6.26 -2.53
N LEU A 276 -17.05 -7.49 -2.04
CA LEU A 276 -16.28 -8.60 -2.58
C LEU A 276 -17.05 -9.36 -3.66
N SER A 277 -16.44 -9.51 -4.82
CA SER A 277 -16.97 -10.37 -5.88
C SER A 277 -16.85 -11.83 -5.47
N ARG A 278 -17.98 -12.43 -5.21
CA ARG A 278 -18.16 -13.76 -4.65
C ARG A 278 -17.49 -14.87 -5.48
N GLU A 279 -17.69 -14.84 -6.80
CA GLU A 279 -17.32 -15.94 -7.69
C GLU A 279 -15.80 -16.12 -7.80
N LYS A 280 -15.07 -15.03 -7.94
CA LYS A 280 -13.60 -15.05 -8.13
C LYS A 280 -12.86 -15.58 -6.91
N TYR A 281 -13.35 -15.25 -5.70
CA TYR A 281 -12.74 -15.75 -4.46
C TYR A 281 -13.03 -17.21 -4.21
N LYS A 282 -14.27 -17.64 -4.45
CA LYS A 282 -14.68 -19.02 -4.30
C LYS A 282 -13.77 -19.95 -5.08
N GLU A 283 -13.55 -19.66 -6.36
CA GLU A 283 -12.77 -20.54 -7.22
C GLU A 283 -11.29 -20.62 -6.79
N ALA A 284 -10.66 -19.50 -6.49
CA ALA A 284 -9.26 -19.54 -6.10
C ALA A 284 -9.05 -20.13 -4.70
N LEU A 285 -9.92 -19.81 -3.74
CA LEU A 285 -9.85 -20.40 -2.42
C LEU A 285 -10.15 -21.90 -2.45
N LYS A 286 -11.14 -22.35 -3.21
CA LYS A 286 -11.39 -23.80 -3.43
C LYS A 286 -10.19 -24.51 -4.04
N HIS A 287 -9.49 -23.86 -4.95
CA HIS A 287 -8.32 -24.45 -5.59
C HIS A 287 -7.15 -24.67 -4.63
N TYR A 288 -6.89 -23.69 -3.74
CA TYR A 288 -5.76 -23.74 -2.82
C TYR A 288 -6.05 -24.41 -1.47
N TYR A 289 -7.29 -24.31 -1.03
CA TYR A 289 -7.76 -24.88 0.23
C TYR A 289 -9.07 -25.57 -0.05
N ARG A 290 -9.29 -26.75 0.45
CA ARG A 290 -10.56 -27.48 0.33
C ARG A 290 -11.66 -26.76 1.12
N LEU A 291 -12.05 -25.58 0.66
CA LEU A 291 -13.01 -24.73 1.32
C LEU A 291 -14.44 -25.25 1.12
N HIS A 292 -15.16 -25.40 2.21
CA HIS A 292 -16.60 -25.55 2.20
C HIS A 292 -17.25 -24.16 2.22
N ILE A 293 -17.92 -23.78 1.15
CA ILE A 293 -18.54 -22.46 1.01
C ILE A 293 -20.04 -22.63 1.23
N SER A 294 -20.54 -21.99 2.28
CA SER A 294 -21.96 -21.93 2.54
C SER A 294 -22.61 -20.86 1.67
N GLU A 295 -23.45 -21.28 0.72
CA GLU A 295 -24.22 -20.36 -0.14
C GLU A 295 -25.42 -19.75 0.60
N GLU A 296 -25.92 -20.45 1.61
CA GLU A 296 -27.09 -20.04 2.39
C GLU A 296 -26.79 -18.84 3.29
N LEU A 297 -25.52 -18.63 3.65
CA LEU A 297 -25.05 -17.47 4.41
C LEU A 297 -24.53 -16.34 3.52
N ASP A 298 -24.93 -16.29 2.27
CA ASP A 298 -24.66 -15.12 1.44
C ASP A 298 -25.62 -13.98 1.78
N LEU A 299 -25.20 -13.30 2.77
CA LEU A 299 -25.89 -12.20 3.42
C LEU A 299 -25.73 -10.87 2.71
N LYS A 300 -25.40 -10.91 1.41
CA LYS A 300 -25.28 -9.74 0.56
C LYS A 300 -26.52 -8.83 0.60
N TYR A 301 -27.65 -9.41 0.95
CA TYR A 301 -28.96 -8.75 0.91
C TYR A 301 -29.75 -8.78 2.22
N ALA A 302 -29.25 -9.44 3.27
CA ALA A 302 -29.95 -9.48 4.55
C ALA A 302 -29.49 -8.34 5.48
N PRO A 303 -30.37 -7.76 6.31
CA PRO A 303 -29.94 -6.83 7.36
C PRO A 303 -28.99 -7.50 8.32
N VAL A 304 -27.90 -6.81 8.66
CA VAL A 304 -26.82 -7.34 9.50
C VAL A 304 -27.30 -7.97 10.84
N PRO A 305 -28.31 -7.45 11.55
CA PRO A 305 -28.83 -8.09 12.76
C PRO A 305 -29.41 -9.48 12.54
N CYS A 306 -30.04 -9.73 11.39
CA CYS A 306 -30.60 -11.05 11.05
C CYS A 306 -29.51 -12.08 10.77
N LEU A 307 -28.36 -11.62 10.34
CA LEU A 307 -27.25 -12.44 9.93
C LEU A 307 -26.57 -13.19 11.05
N LEU A 308 -26.41 -12.54 12.20
CA LEU A 308 -25.79 -13.17 13.37
C LEU A 308 -26.75 -14.12 14.04
N GLU A 309 -28.04 -13.82 14.05
CA GLU A 309 -29.08 -14.72 14.57
C GLU A 309 -29.22 -15.95 13.69
N ASP A 310 -29.22 -15.81 12.37
CA ASP A 310 -29.23 -16.93 11.43
C ASP A 310 -27.95 -17.76 11.57
N PHE A 311 -26.78 -17.11 11.66
CA PHE A 311 -25.51 -17.78 11.89
C PHE A 311 -25.51 -18.57 13.22
N LEU A 312 -26.02 -18.00 14.29
CA LEU A 312 -26.14 -18.66 15.59
C LEU A 312 -27.17 -19.81 15.56
N SER A 313 -28.25 -19.64 14.79
CA SER A 313 -29.30 -20.67 14.65
C SER A 313 -28.79 -21.94 13.94
N TRP A 314 -27.77 -21.79 13.08
CA TRP A 314 -27.19 -22.90 12.31
C TRP A 314 -26.15 -23.71 13.06
N ASN A 315 -25.96 -23.43 14.33
CA ASN A 315 -25.03 -24.16 15.19
C ASN A 315 -23.58 -24.22 14.71
N TYR A 316 -23.13 -23.14 14.00
CA TYR A 316 -21.74 -23.05 13.55
C TYR A 316 -20.72 -23.09 14.69
N ALA A 317 -21.13 -22.74 15.90
CA ALA A 317 -20.31 -22.89 17.10
C ALA A 317 -19.86 -24.35 17.33
N ALA A 318 -20.62 -25.32 16.84
CA ALA A 318 -20.30 -26.73 16.94
C ALA A 318 -19.41 -27.25 15.80
N LEU A 319 -19.17 -26.48 14.76
CA LEU A 319 -18.28 -26.90 13.68
C LEU A 319 -16.84 -27.01 14.18
N ARG A 320 -16.22 -28.14 13.89
CA ARG A 320 -14.82 -28.40 14.25
C ARG A 320 -13.83 -27.78 13.26
N MET A 321 -14.29 -27.48 12.04
CA MET A 321 -13.44 -26.83 11.02
C MET A 321 -13.31 -25.34 11.30
N PRO A 322 -12.15 -24.75 11.03
CA PRO A 322 -11.94 -23.32 11.09
C PRO A 322 -12.84 -22.56 10.12
N ILE A 323 -13.15 -21.31 10.46
CA ILE A 323 -13.95 -20.43 9.64
C ILE A 323 -13.11 -19.22 9.22
N ILE A 324 -13.13 -18.88 7.94
CA ILE A 324 -12.56 -17.65 7.41
C ILE A 324 -13.71 -16.67 7.19
N TYR A 325 -13.68 -15.57 7.93
CA TYR A 325 -14.67 -14.50 7.84
C TYR A 325 -14.12 -13.32 7.04
N PHE A 326 -14.92 -12.79 6.12
CA PHE A 326 -14.67 -11.53 5.46
C PHE A 326 -15.66 -10.48 5.90
N THR A 327 -15.19 -9.29 6.19
CA THR A 327 -16.04 -8.15 6.51
C THR A 327 -15.50 -6.85 5.95
N ASP A 328 -16.38 -5.97 5.48
CA ASP A 328 -16.09 -4.58 5.16
C ASP A 328 -16.33 -3.63 6.36
N ASN A 329 -16.91 -4.15 7.44
CA ASN A 329 -17.17 -3.40 8.66
C ASN A 329 -16.88 -4.23 9.91
N ILE A 330 -15.64 -4.16 10.39
CA ILE A 330 -15.19 -4.89 11.57
C ILE A 330 -15.97 -4.53 12.85
N ASN A 331 -16.47 -3.29 12.96
CA ASN A 331 -17.22 -2.87 14.15
C ASN A 331 -18.56 -3.60 14.29
N GLN A 332 -19.17 -4.03 13.18
CA GLN A 332 -20.38 -4.86 13.24
C GLN A 332 -20.10 -6.21 13.87
N LEU A 333 -18.95 -6.81 13.57
CA LEU A 333 -18.54 -8.08 14.19
C LEU A 333 -18.14 -7.89 15.65
N ARG A 334 -17.46 -6.78 15.98
CA ARG A 334 -17.10 -6.44 17.37
C ARG A 334 -18.34 -6.29 18.27
N ASN A 335 -19.37 -5.59 17.77
CA ASN A 335 -20.61 -5.39 18.52
C ASN A 335 -21.40 -6.68 18.78
N ASN A 336 -21.07 -7.74 18.08
CA ASN A 336 -21.72 -9.05 18.18
C ASN A 336 -20.71 -10.15 18.54
N SER A 337 -19.71 -9.82 19.35
CA SER A 337 -18.56 -10.68 19.62
C SER A 337 -18.87 -11.92 20.45
N HIS A 338 -20.05 -12.00 21.08
CA HIS A 338 -20.42 -13.11 21.97
C HIS A 338 -20.29 -14.51 21.34
N TRP A 339 -20.53 -14.65 20.05
CA TRP A 339 -20.38 -15.92 19.37
C TRP A 339 -18.91 -16.34 19.14
N TYR A 340 -17.96 -15.40 19.16
CA TYR A 340 -16.53 -15.71 19.09
C TYR A 340 -16.06 -16.52 20.30
N TYR A 341 -16.66 -16.31 21.48
CA TYR A 341 -16.30 -17.05 22.68
C TYR A 341 -16.48 -18.55 22.52
N HIS A 342 -17.51 -18.97 21.76
CA HIS A 342 -17.79 -20.38 21.50
C HIS A 342 -16.83 -21.00 20.48
N ARG A 343 -16.09 -20.18 19.76
CA ARG A 343 -15.17 -20.64 18.75
C ARG A 343 -13.69 -20.36 19.08
N LYS A 344 -13.41 -19.89 20.28
CA LYS A 344 -12.04 -19.62 20.74
C LYS A 344 -11.19 -20.89 20.61
N GLY A 345 -10.03 -20.77 19.96
CA GLY A 345 -9.12 -21.88 19.70
C GLY A 345 -9.50 -22.78 18.51
N SER A 346 -10.55 -22.42 17.75
CA SER A 346 -10.95 -23.18 16.54
C SER A 346 -10.06 -22.90 15.32
N GLY A 347 -9.15 -21.94 15.42
CA GLY A 347 -8.31 -21.51 14.29
C GLY A 347 -9.06 -20.61 13.29
N ASP A 348 -10.14 -19.98 13.72
CA ASP A 348 -10.92 -19.06 12.91
C ASP A 348 -10.09 -17.84 12.54
N LEU A 349 -10.36 -17.29 11.35
CA LEU A 349 -9.65 -16.17 10.77
C LEU A 349 -10.63 -15.10 10.30
N LEU A 350 -10.43 -13.88 10.78
CA LEU A 350 -11.17 -12.72 10.32
C LEU A 350 -10.29 -11.86 9.42
N LEU A 351 -10.83 -11.47 8.28
CA LEU A 351 -10.20 -10.53 7.33
C LEU A 351 -11.09 -9.32 7.15
N ASP A 352 -10.49 -8.14 7.25
CA ASP A 352 -11.18 -6.90 6.92
C ASP A 352 -11.15 -6.62 5.40
N ARG A 353 -11.87 -5.58 4.97
CA ARG A 353 -11.92 -5.15 3.57
C ARG A 353 -10.56 -4.75 2.97
N ASN A 354 -9.55 -4.50 3.82
CA ASN A 354 -8.20 -4.15 3.39
C ASN A 354 -7.30 -5.39 3.29
N GLY A 355 -7.84 -6.58 3.56
CA GLY A 355 -7.09 -7.83 3.61
C GLY A 355 -6.24 -7.97 4.87
N ASN A 356 -6.47 -7.13 5.90
CA ASN A 356 -5.78 -7.31 7.17
C ASN A 356 -6.38 -8.51 7.88
N VAL A 357 -5.49 -9.31 8.47
CA VAL A 357 -5.90 -10.44 9.30
C VAL A 357 -6.17 -9.93 10.70
N VAL A 358 -7.39 -10.16 11.17
CA VAL A 358 -7.81 -9.87 12.53
C VAL A 358 -8.16 -11.20 13.18
N TRP A 359 -7.45 -11.56 14.24
CA TRP A 359 -7.76 -12.79 14.99
C TRP A 359 -9.04 -12.63 15.78
N THR A 360 -9.82 -13.71 15.84
CA THR A 360 -10.99 -13.74 16.69
C THR A 360 -10.64 -13.54 18.16
N ASP A 361 -9.50 -14.04 18.60
CA ASP A 361 -9.03 -13.90 19.98
C ASP A 361 -8.68 -12.44 20.34
N ASP A 362 -8.20 -11.65 19.39
CA ASP A 362 -7.89 -10.23 19.61
C ASP A 362 -9.15 -9.35 19.72
N LEU A 363 -10.26 -9.76 19.13
CA LEU A 363 -11.54 -9.06 19.23
C LEU A 363 -12.19 -9.19 20.62
N ILE A 364 -11.81 -10.19 21.39
CA ILE A 364 -12.38 -10.48 22.70
C ILE A 364 -11.70 -9.63 23.79
N ASN A 365 -10.44 -9.24 23.55
CA ASN A 365 -9.60 -8.54 24.52
C ASN A 365 -9.65 -7.02 24.38
N THR A 366 -10.38 -6.46 23.42
CA THR A 366 -10.61 -5.03 23.20
C THR A 366 -12.03 -4.63 23.50
#